data_fda0a187ca8c5b71e20dc06d667e421f
#
_entry.id   fda0a187ca8c5b71e20dc06d667e421f
#
_cell.length_a   1.000
_cell.length_b   1.000
_cell.length_c   1.000
_cell.angle_alpha   90.00
_cell.angle_beta   90.00
_cell.angle_gamma   90.00
#
_symmetry.space_group_name_H-M   'P 1'
#
loop_
_entity.id
_entity.type
_entity.pdbx_description
1 polymer ?
#
loop_
_entity_poly.entity_id
_entity_poly.type
_entity_poly.pdbx_seq_one_letter_code
_entity_poly.pdbx_strand_id
1 'polypeptide(L)'
;MVYVRYLLLVVVFGFAPAVEAQDESIDLEALYQQIDDAISQSPQYVAELEGRVTGSRDRLLREESLEKRIQIAEELFQLYSSYRNDSALHYAELCISLADSLRRPDLVGRFRSLLAYQCSNSDMDNESLEQLRLVKRSALDSLGLVDYYHAWMHVYGELGSYTQREHLRLDYFAQQDAYRDSVLMVADEGSEEWLHLKVDVLCARQLYQDALELSKEWLKKVTDGTHESAYAAFYCSMVYDRLKNHDMTCYWLGRSALDDIKCAVMNQASLLFLAEHLANDGEIDRALRYVEFAKACNLAFSPQMRAYQVNSVVNVIEKSSQVSRDQTRIILVFASVVIFLLLMALIYTIVFYRRRR
;
A
#
# COMPACT_ATOMS: atom_id res chain seq x y z
N MET A 1 -41.49 -62.69 -12.68
CA MET A 1 -41.36 -62.20 -11.28
C MET A 1 -39.88 -61.82 -11.09
N VAL A 2 -39.60 -60.54 -11.24
CA VAL A 2 -38.24 -60.01 -11.08
C VAL A 2 -38.33 -58.92 -10.02
N TYR A 3 -37.67 -59.16 -8.88
CA TYR A 3 -37.57 -58.21 -7.77
C TYR A 3 -36.47 -57.17 -8.05
N VAL A 4 -36.85 -55.94 -8.21
CA VAL A 4 -35.95 -54.79 -8.27
C VAL A 4 -35.67 -54.33 -6.82
N ARG A 5 -34.43 -54.51 -6.35
CA ARG A 5 -33.92 -53.96 -5.09
C ARG A 5 -33.47 -52.51 -5.32
N TYR A 6 -34.17 -51.54 -4.75
CA TYR A 6 -33.68 -50.18 -4.64
C TYR A 6 -32.64 -50.09 -3.52
N LEU A 7 -31.40 -49.73 -3.94
CA LEU A 7 -30.30 -49.39 -3.01
C LEU A 7 -30.43 -47.91 -2.68
N LEU A 8 -30.82 -47.57 -1.49
CA LEU A 8 -30.83 -46.22 -0.95
C LEU A 8 -29.37 -45.83 -0.61
N LEU A 9 -28.77 -44.95 -1.41
CA LEU A 9 -27.47 -44.33 -1.13
C LEU A 9 -27.72 -43.15 -0.19
N VAL A 10 -27.46 -43.34 1.11
CA VAL A 10 -27.45 -42.26 2.11
C VAL A 10 -26.14 -41.52 1.96
N VAL A 11 -26.15 -40.36 1.31
CA VAL A 11 -25.01 -39.43 1.28
C VAL A 11 -24.98 -38.72 2.62
N VAL A 12 -24.07 -39.14 3.49
CA VAL A 12 -23.76 -38.44 4.73
C VAL A 12 -22.94 -37.22 4.35
N PHE A 13 -23.56 -36.05 4.29
CA PHE A 13 -22.83 -34.77 4.30
C PHE A 13 -22.16 -34.64 5.65
N GLY A 14 -20.87 -34.92 5.70
CA GLY A 14 -20.02 -34.54 6.83
C GLY A 14 -19.94 -33.03 6.88
N PHE A 15 -20.67 -32.42 7.83
CA PHE A 15 -20.36 -31.03 8.27
C PHE A 15 -18.98 -31.08 8.92
N ALA A 16 -17.95 -30.63 8.20
CA ALA A 16 -16.73 -30.21 8.86
C ALA A 16 -17.09 -29.02 9.76
N PRO A 17 -16.75 -29.03 11.05
CA PRO A 17 -16.94 -27.85 11.87
C PRO A 17 -16.09 -26.73 11.25
N ALA A 18 -16.73 -25.62 10.89
CA ALA A 18 -16.05 -24.38 10.67
C ALA A 18 -15.27 -24.10 11.95
N VAL A 19 -13.95 -24.09 11.87
CA VAL A 19 -13.10 -23.55 12.93
C VAL A 19 -13.40 -22.06 12.92
N GLU A 20 -14.32 -21.64 13.78
CA GLU A 20 -14.44 -20.25 14.18
C GLU A 20 -13.10 -19.88 14.83
N ALA A 21 -12.22 -19.25 14.06
CA ALA A 21 -11.16 -18.44 14.63
C ALA A 21 -11.88 -17.43 15.53
N GLN A 22 -11.53 -17.38 16.81
CA GLN A 22 -11.91 -16.30 17.71
C GLN A 22 -11.36 -15.01 17.10
N ASP A 23 -12.18 -14.34 16.27
CA ASP A 23 -11.96 -12.95 15.92
C ASP A 23 -12.20 -12.16 17.21
N GLU A 24 -11.13 -11.66 17.82
CA GLU A 24 -11.22 -10.51 18.72
C GLU A 24 -12.05 -9.47 17.96
N SER A 25 -13.12 -8.98 18.58
CA SER A 25 -14.01 -8.00 17.94
C SER A 25 -13.18 -6.79 17.52
N ILE A 26 -12.94 -6.66 16.20
CA ILE A 26 -12.15 -5.58 15.62
C ILE A 26 -12.94 -4.28 15.78
N ASP A 27 -12.40 -3.33 16.49
CA ASP A 27 -12.96 -1.98 16.61
C ASP A 27 -12.33 -1.08 15.55
N LEU A 28 -12.95 -1.07 14.34
CA LEU A 28 -12.50 -0.24 13.22
C LEU A 28 -12.62 1.26 13.54
N GLU A 29 -13.66 1.67 14.28
CA GLU A 29 -13.83 3.09 14.61
C GLU A 29 -12.73 3.59 15.56
N ALA A 30 -12.35 2.78 16.56
CA ALA A 30 -11.21 3.11 17.41
C ALA A 30 -9.89 3.19 16.62
N LEU A 31 -9.69 2.34 15.61
CA LEU A 31 -8.53 2.40 14.74
C LEU A 31 -8.55 3.66 13.86
N TYR A 32 -9.69 3.99 13.27
CA TYR A 32 -9.83 5.20 12.45
C TYR A 32 -9.60 6.47 13.27
N GLN A 33 -10.02 6.49 14.53
CA GLN A 33 -9.72 7.60 15.42
C GLN A 33 -8.21 7.72 15.70
N GLN A 34 -7.49 6.60 15.86
CA GLN A 34 -6.04 6.62 16.01
C GLN A 34 -5.34 7.16 14.75
N ILE A 35 -5.86 6.85 13.57
CA ILE A 35 -5.34 7.40 12.30
C ILE A 35 -5.60 8.91 12.23
N ASP A 36 -6.82 9.38 12.55
CA ASP A 36 -7.17 10.80 12.59
C ASP A 36 -6.25 11.57 13.57
N ASP A 37 -5.98 11.00 14.75
CA ASP A 37 -5.06 11.57 15.74
C ASP A 37 -3.60 11.58 15.22
N ALA A 38 -3.14 10.51 14.57
CA ALA A 38 -1.80 10.42 14.00
C ALA A 38 -1.60 11.41 12.86
N ILE A 39 -2.60 11.62 12.00
CA ILE A 39 -2.58 12.66 10.96
C ILE A 39 -2.40 14.04 11.59
N SER A 40 -3.12 14.34 12.67
CA SER A 40 -3.00 15.63 13.36
C SER A 40 -1.63 15.84 14.01
N GLN A 41 -0.98 14.75 14.43
CA GLN A 41 0.34 14.74 15.07
C GLN A 41 1.49 14.56 14.07
N SER A 42 1.21 14.35 12.78
CA SER A 42 2.22 14.06 11.76
C SER A 42 3.38 15.09 11.71
N PRO A 43 3.19 16.41 11.98
CA PRO A 43 4.31 17.34 12.05
C PRO A 43 5.34 17.00 13.15
N GLN A 44 4.91 16.37 14.24
CA GLN A 44 5.81 15.91 15.29
C GLN A 44 6.67 14.73 14.81
N TYR A 45 6.07 13.73 14.16
CA TYR A 45 6.80 12.58 13.63
C TYR A 45 7.81 12.99 12.56
N VAL A 46 7.44 13.96 11.72
CA VAL A 46 8.36 14.57 10.75
C VAL A 46 9.52 15.27 11.44
N ALA A 47 9.27 16.02 12.51
CA ALA A 47 10.33 16.70 13.27
C ALA A 47 11.29 15.71 13.95
N GLU A 48 10.79 14.58 14.44
CA GLU A 48 11.60 13.51 15.02
C GLU A 48 12.51 12.86 13.95
N LEU A 49 11.98 12.59 12.75
CA LEU A 49 12.76 12.08 11.62
C LEU A 49 13.83 13.10 11.18
N GLU A 50 13.48 14.38 11.05
CA GLU A 50 14.45 15.44 10.70
C GLU A 50 15.54 15.60 11.76
N GLY A 51 15.25 15.35 13.03
CA GLY A 51 16.25 15.29 14.10
C GLY A 51 17.26 14.17 13.89
N ARG A 52 16.80 12.97 13.54
CA ARG A 52 17.65 11.81 13.18
C ARG A 52 18.51 12.10 11.96
N VAL A 53 17.91 12.63 10.91
CA VAL A 53 18.60 13.05 9.67
C VAL A 53 19.70 14.05 9.97
N THR A 54 19.41 15.10 10.77
CA THR A 54 20.38 16.12 11.13
C THR A 54 21.56 15.51 11.90
N GLY A 55 21.29 14.63 12.87
CA GLY A 55 22.33 13.90 13.60
C GLY A 55 23.23 13.07 12.69
N SER A 56 22.65 12.34 11.71
CA SER A 56 23.43 11.53 10.77
C SER A 56 24.23 12.39 9.79
N ARG A 57 23.68 13.52 9.32
CA ARG A 57 24.44 14.50 8.50
C ARG A 57 25.62 15.07 9.25
N ASP A 58 25.46 15.46 10.52
CA ASP A 58 26.56 15.96 11.37
C ASP A 58 27.65 14.91 11.59
N ARG A 59 27.28 13.63 11.74
CA ARG A 59 28.24 12.51 11.80
C ARG A 59 29.00 12.36 10.47
N LEU A 60 28.29 12.42 9.32
CA LEU A 60 28.91 12.31 8.00
C LEU A 60 29.95 13.39 7.73
N LEU A 61 29.68 14.64 8.18
CA LEU A 61 30.60 15.78 8.02
C LEU A 61 31.90 15.64 8.85
N ARG A 62 31.84 14.94 9.99
CA ARG A 62 32.98 14.77 10.90
C ARG A 62 33.77 13.49 10.66
N GLU A 63 33.19 12.54 9.90
CA GLU A 63 33.82 11.24 9.68
C GLU A 63 34.88 11.32 8.57
N GLU A 64 36.06 10.82 8.86
CA GLU A 64 37.21 10.81 7.94
C GLU A 64 37.35 9.47 7.19
N SER A 65 36.95 8.34 7.82
CA SER A 65 37.02 7.02 7.19
C SER A 65 36.01 6.87 6.08
N LEU A 66 36.46 6.55 4.87
CA LEU A 66 35.59 6.34 3.71
C LEU A 66 34.57 5.22 3.94
N GLU A 67 34.96 4.11 4.60
CA GLU A 67 34.08 2.99 4.92
C GLU A 67 32.92 3.43 5.83
N LYS A 68 33.22 4.18 6.88
CA LYS A 68 32.20 4.70 7.80
C LYS A 68 31.33 5.77 7.13
N ARG A 69 31.92 6.59 6.26
CA ARG A 69 31.16 7.57 5.47
C ARG A 69 30.14 6.89 4.58
N ILE A 70 30.48 5.76 3.95
CA ILE A 70 29.50 4.96 3.17
C ILE A 70 28.39 4.49 4.08
N GLN A 71 28.68 3.93 5.25
CA GLN A 71 27.66 3.46 6.18
C GLN A 71 26.69 4.58 6.62
N ILE A 72 27.22 5.76 6.93
CA ILE A 72 26.40 6.91 7.31
C ILE A 72 25.60 7.47 6.11
N ALA A 73 26.19 7.49 4.91
CA ALA A 73 25.49 7.90 3.70
C ALA A 73 24.36 6.92 3.32
N GLU A 74 24.59 5.62 3.50
CA GLU A 74 23.57 4.59 3.32
C GLU A 74 22.43 4.74 4.36
N GLU A 75 22.77 4.99 5.62
CA GLU A 75 21.76 5.32 6.65
C GLU A 75 20.93 6.54 6.26
N LEU A 76 21.56 7.59 5.75
CA LEU A 76 20.84 8.77 5.23
C LEU A 76 19.98 8.44 4.02
N PHE A 77 20.46 7.62 3.10
CA PHE A 77 19.65 7.11 1.99
C PHE A 77 18.40 6.41 2.52
N GLN A 78 18.52 5.50 3.48
CA GLN A 78 17.39 4.76 4.06
C GLN A 78 16.40 5.71 4.76
N LEU A 79 16.88 6.70 5.52
CA LEU A 79 16.02 7.70 6.17
C LEU A 79 15.23 8.55 5.16
N TYR A 80 15.80 8.81 3.99
CA TYR A 80 15.17 9.63 2.97
C TYR A 80 14.35 8.83 1.94
N SER A 81 14.59 7.54 1.78
CA SER A 81 14.01 6.71 0.70
C SER A 81 12.49 6.70 0.68
N SER A 82 11.84 6.81 1.83
CA SER A 82 10.39 6.92 1.97
C SER A 82 9.89 8.32 2.36
N TYR A 83 10.83 9.26 2.59
CA TYR A 83 10.52 10.60 3.10
C TYR A 83 10.74 11.71 2.07
N ARG A 84 11.89 11.74 1.36
CA ARG A 84 12.25 12.81 0.42
C ARG A 84 13.11 12.28 -0.73
N ASN A 85 12.49 12.11 -1.89
CA ASN A 85 13.13 11.44 -3.03
C ASN A 85 14.44 12.09 -3.48
N ASP A 86 14.47 13.40 -3.70
CA ASP A 86 15.70 14.09 -4.17
C ASP A 86 16.89 13.90 -3.23
N SER A 87 16.61 13.87 -1.91
CA SER A 87 17.65 13.61 -0.91
C SER A 87 18.10 12.15 -0.94
N ALA A 88 17.18 11.21 -1.12
CA ALA A 88 17.52 9.79 -1.27
C ALA A 88 18.41 9.57 -2.50
N LEU A 89 18.06 10.12 -3.66
CA LEU A 89 18.89 10.06 -4.87
C LEU A 89 20.29 10.61 -4.61
N HIS A 90 20.41 11.78 -3.98
CA HIS A 90 21.69 12.40 -3.64
C HIS A 90 22.56 11.48 -2.77
N TYR A 91 22.01 10.85 -1.73
CA TYR A 91 22.80 9.99 -0.86
C TYR A 91 23.13 8.63 -1.51
N ALA A 92 22.30 8.11 -2.39
CA ALA A 92 22.65 6.95 -3.21
C ALA A 92 23.83 7.24 -4.16
N GLU A 93 23.83 8.41 -4.81
CA GLU A 93 24.94 8.88 -5.65
C GLU A 93 26.24 9.10 -4.84
N LEU A 94 26.11 9.64 -3.63
CA LEU A 94 27.24 9.78 -2.72
C LEU A 94 27.82 8.40 -2.32
N CYS A 95 26.98 7.41 -2.03
CA CYS A 95 27.42 6.05 -1.77
C CYS A 95 28.17 5.44 -2.96
N ILE A 96 27.69 5.65 -4.20
CA ILE A 96 28.37 5.20 -5.41
C ILE A 96 29.76 5.83 -5.50
N SER A 97 29.88 7.16 -5.32
CA SER A 97 31.13 7.89 -5.40
C SER A 97 32.15 7.44 -4.35
N LEU A 98 31.69 7.26 -3.11
CA LEU A 98 32.55 6.77 -2.02
C LEU A 98 32.99 5.32 -2.25
N ALA A 99 32.11 4.45 -2.73
CA ALA A 99 32.41 3.05 -3.05
C ALA A 99 33.41 2.94 -4.21
N ASP A 100 33.29 3.82 -5.23
CA ASP A 100 34.25 3.90 -6.34
C ASP A 100 35.64 4.34 -5.83
N SER A 101 35.70 5.34 -4.95
CA SER A 101 36.92 5.79 -4.29
C SER A 101 37.62 4.68 -3.50
N LEU A 102 36.85 3.76 -2.90
CA LEU A 102 37.35 2.56 -2.22
C LEU A 102 37.70 1.41 -3.19
N ARG A 103 37.44 1.55 -4.48
CA ARG A 103 37.58 0.48 -5.48
C ARG A 103 36.78 -0.79 -5.13
N ARG A 104 35.55 -0.60 -4.66
CA ARG A 104 34.62 -1.67 -4.28
C ARG A 104 33.51 -1.77 -5.35
N PRO A 105 33.77 -2.50 -6.46
CA PRO A 105 32.80 -2.64 -7.56
C PRO A 105 31.53 -3.37 -7.15
N ASP A 106 31.56 -4.20 -6.12
CA ASP A 106 30.40 -4.82 -5.48
C ASP A 106 29.47 -3.77 -4.86
N LEU A 107 29.98 -2.84 -4.06
CA LEU A 107 29.22 -1.74 -3.48
C LEU A 107 28.72 -0.75 -4.54
N VAL A 108 29.57 -0.41 -5.53
CA VAL A 108 29.16 0.45 -6.65
C VAL A 108 27.94 -0.14 -7.37
N GLY A 109 27.97 -1.44 -7.66
CA GLY A 109 26.85 -2.13 -8.32
C GLY A 109 25.60 -2.16 -7.44
N ARG A 110 25.76 -2.45 -6.16
CA ARG A 110 24.67 -2.46 -5.19
C ARG A 110 24.00 -1.08 -5.07
N PHE A 111 24.77 -0.01 -4.85
CA PHE A 111 24.20 1.34 -4.73
C PHE A 111 23.61 1.88 -6.03
N ARG A 112 24.11 1.45 -7.21
CA ARG A 112 23.43 1.72 -8.48
C ARG A 112 22.09 1.02 -8.58
N SER A 113 21.93 -0.17 -8.04
CA SER A 113 20.65 -0.89 -7.99
C SER A 113 19.65 -0.18 -7.08
N LEU A 114 20.10 0.27 -5.90
CA LEU A 114 19.27 1.09 -4.99
C LEU A 114 18.86 2.43 -5.61
N LEU A 115 19.80 3.11 -6.29
CA LEU A 115 19.51 4.34 -7.03
C LEU A 115 18.48 4.09 -8.13
N ALA A 116 18.62 3.01 -8.89
CA ALA A 116 17.68 2.63 -9.93
C ALA A 116 16.28 2.35 -9.39
N TYR A 117 16.19 1.63 -8.28
CA TYR A 117 14.91 1.40 -7.58
C TYR A 117 14.27 2.73 -7.17
N GLN A 118 15.05 3.64 -6.58
CA GLN A 118 14.55 4.94 -6.13
C GLN A 118 14.10 5.83 -7.30
N CYS A 119 14.83 5.80 -8.44
CA CYS A 119 14.42 6.46 -9.67
C CYS A 119 13.07 5.92 -10.18
N SER A 120 12.96 4.60 -10.32
CA SER A 120 11.73 3.94 -10.79
C SER A 120 10.53 4.20 -9.86
N ASN A 121 10.78 4.28 -8.55
CA ASN A 121 9.75 4.62 -7.57
C ASN A 121 9.22 6.07 -7.72
N SER A 122 9.84 6.87 -8.59
CA SER A 122 9.51 8.28 -8.84
C SER A 122 9.25 8.60 -10.31
N ASP A 123 8.81 7.63 -11.10
CA ASP A 123 8.50 7.74 -12.54
C ASP A 123 9.74 8.12 -13.40
N MET A 124 10.97 7.92 -12.89
CA MET A 124 12.24 8.16 -13.59
C MET A 124 12.77 6.86 -14.20
N ASP A 125 11.96 6.20 -15.04
CA ASP A 125 12.26 4.86 -15.57
C ASP A 125 13.49 4.84 -16.49
N ASN A 126 13.74 5.89 -17.27
CA ASN A 126 14.89 5.97 -18.15
C ASN A 126 16.20 6.02 -17.36
N GLU A 127 16.25 6.84 -16.31
CA GLU A 127 17.37 6.98 -15.40
C GLU A 127 17.60 5.66 -14.65
N SER A 128 16.53 5.02 -14.22
CA SER A 128 16.58 3.70 -13.60
C SER A 128 17.21 2.66 -14.50
N LEU A 129 16.74 2.54 -15.75
CA LEU A 129 17.31 1.62 -16.74
C LEU A 129 18.77 1.93 -17.07
N GLU A 130 19.16 3.22 -17.12
CA GLU A 130 20.55 3.62 -17.32
C GLU A 130 21.43 3.12 -16.17
N GLN A 131 21.04 3.33 -14.92
CA GLN A 131 21.81 2.87 -13.77
C GLN A 131 21.95 1.33 -13.75
N LEU A 132 20.89 0.59 -14.02
CA LEU A 132 20.92 -0.87 -14.02
C LEU A 132 21.83 -1.46 -15.12
N ARG A 133 21.88 -0.83 -16.29
CA ARG A 133 22.80 -1.24 -17.39
C ARG A 133 24.27 -1.05 -17.03
N LEU A 134 24.59 -0.14 -16.13
CA LEU A 134 25.96 0.10 -15.65
C LEU A 134 26.40 -0.90 -14.57
N VAL A 135 25.47 -1.70 -14.02
CA VAL A 135 25.80 -2.67 -12.98
C VAL A 135 26.51 -3.88 -13.58
N LYS A 136 27.68 -4.18 -13.04
CA LYS A 136 28.41 -5.39 -13.37
C LYS A 136 27.98 -6.54 -12.45
N ARG A 137 26.97 -7.30 -12.86
CA ARG A 137 26.35 -8.36 -12.06
C ARG A 137 27.36 -9.35 -11.44
N SER A 138 28.42 -9.70 -12.19
CA SER A 138 29.44 -10.66 -11.71
C SER A 138 30.31 -10.14 -10.56
N ALA A 139 30.21 -8.86 -10.22
CA ALA A 139 30.92 -8.25 -9.09
C ALA A 139 30.07 -8.21 -7.81
N LEU A 140 28.75 -8.47 -7.91
CA LEU A 140 27.83 -8.37 -6.78
C LEU A 140 27.97 -9.57 -5.85
N ASP A 141 27.87 -9.30 -4.54
CA ASP A 141 27.62 -10.30 -3.49
C ASP A 141 26.12 -10.65 -3.42
N SER A 142 25.73 -11.50 -2.48
CA SER A 142 24.34 -11.96 -2.33
C SER A 142 23.37 -10.80 -2.11
N LEU A 143 23.72 -9.85 -1.25
CA LEU A 143 22.88 -8.68 -0.95
C LEU A 143 22.77 -7.78 -2.18
N GLY A 144 23.87 -7.49 -2.86
CA GLY A 144 23.88 -6.72 -4.10
C GLY A 144 23.07 -7.40 -5.23
N LEU A 145 23.04 -8.74 -5.28
CA LEU A 145 22.19 -9.48 -6.23
C LEU A 145 20.71 -9.33 -5.91
N VAL A 146 20.33 -9.36 -4.62
CA VAL A 146 18.93 -9.11 -4.19
C VAL A 146 18.52 -7.72 -4.64
N ASP A 147 19.27 -6.67 -4.29
CA ASP A 147 18.98 -5.28 -4.66
C ASP A 147 18.91 -5.10 -6.19
N TYR A 148 19.79 -5.76 -6.94
CA TYR A 148 19.83 -5.71 -8.39
C TYR A 148 18.60 -6.33 -9.05
N TYR A 149 18.23 -7.53 -8.64
CA TYR A 149 17.05 -8.19 -9.20
C TYR A 149 15.77 -7.52 -8.76
N HIS A 150 15.70 -7.02 -7.53
CA HIS A 150 14.55 -6.27 -7.02
C HIS A 150 14.34 -4.96 -7.81
N ALA A 151 15.42 -4.22 -8.09
CA ALA A 151 15.33 -3.01 -8.91
C ALA A 151 14.85 -3.31 -10.34
N TRP A 152 15.36 -4.35 -11.00
CA TRP A 152 14.85 -4.78 -12.31
C TRP A 152 13.38 -5.20 -12.27
N MET A 153 13.00 -5.98 -11.26
CA MET A 153 11.60 -6.37 -11.04
C MET A 153 10.70 -5.16 -10.92
N HIS A 154 11.10 -4.18 -10.12
CA HIS A 154 10.31 -2.96 -9.88
C HIS A 154 10.16 -2.13 -11.16
N VAL A 155 11.26 -1.85 -11.87
CA VAL A 155 11.23 -1.09 -13.14
C VAL A 155 10.31 -1.74 -14.17
N TYR A 156 10.38 -3.06 -14.35
CA TYR A 156 9.50 -3.74 -15.29
C TYR A 156 8.04 -3.75 -14.83
N GLY A 157 7.78 -3.77 -13.53
CA GLY A 157 6.43 -3.61 -12.97
C GLY A 157 5.85 -2.23 -13.27
N GLU A 158 6.63 -1.17 -13.08
CA GLU A 158 6.22 0.21 -13.41
C GLU A 158 5.99 0.37 -14.92
N LEU A 159 6.92 -0.04 -15.76
CA LEU A 159 6.76 0.00 -17.22
C LEU A 159 5.53 -0.78 -17.69
N GLY A 160 5.24 -1.94 -17.08
CA GLY A 160 4.05 -2.74 -17.36
C GLY A 160 2.76 -2.04 -16.94
N SER A 161 2.78 -1.34 -15.82
CA SER A 161 1.63 -0.63 -15.26
C SER A 161 1.24 0.60 -16.07
N TYR A 162 2.22 1.31 -16.65
CA TYR A 162 1.97 2.55 -17.39
C TYR A 162 1.83 2.38 -18.89
N THR A 163 2.30 1.26 -19.48
CA THR A 163 2.14 1.07 -20.92
C THR A 163 0.72 0.71 -21.32
N GLN A 164 0.20 1.41 -22.34
CA GLN A 164 -1.13 1.14 -22.88
C GLN A 164 -1.12 0.06 -23.98
N ARG A 165 0.06 -0.34 -24.48
CA ARG A 165 0.20 -1.37 -25.51
C ARG A 165 0.20 -2.74 -24.87
N GLU A 166 -0.86 -3.52 -25.09
CA GLU A 166 -1.09 -4.82 -24.44
C GLU A 166 0.08 -5.79 -24.59
N HIS A 167 0.65 -5.92 -25.81
CA HIS A 167 1.79 -6.84 -26.02
C HIS A 167 3.04 -6.42 -25.22
N LEU A 168 3.33 -5.10 -25.12
CA LEU A 168 4.45 -4.59 -24.31
C LEU A 168 4.18 -4.78 -22.82
N ARG A 169 2.93 -4.57 -22.40
CA ARG A 169 2.52 -4.78 -21.00
C ARG A 169 2.74 -6.22 -20.57
N LEU A 170 2.34 -7.17 -21.41
CA LEU A 170 2.56 -8.61 -21.15
C LEU A 170 4.04 -8.96 -21.11
N ASP A 171 4.85 -8.41 -22.02
CA ASP A 171 6.30 -8.61 -22.04
C ASP A 171 6.96 -8.04 -20.78
N TYR A 172 6.57 -6.84 -20.33
CA TYR A 172 7.11 -6.23 -19.11
C TYR A 172 6.74 -7.03 -17.87
N PHE A 173 5.49 -7.45 -17.71
CA PHE A 173 5.10 -8.28 -16.58
C PHE A 173 5.77 -9.66 -16.60
N ALA A 174 6.02 -10.25 -17.78
CA ALA A 174 6.81 -11.48 -17.86
C ALA A 174 8.27 -11.28 -17.40
N GLN A 175 8.88 -10.13 -17.71
CA GLN A 175 10.19 -9.76 -17.18
C GLN A 175 10.15 -9.53 -15.67
N GLN A 176 9.15 -8.83 -15.17
CA GLN A 176 8.93 -8.65 -13.73
C GLN A 176 8.87 -10.00 -13.02
N ASP A 177 8.08 -10.95 -13.53
CA ASP A 177 7.96 -12.29 -12.94
C ASP A 177 9.30 -13.05 -12.95
N ALA A 178 10.07 -12.97 -14.03
CA ALA A 178 11.39 -13.60 -14.12
C ALA A 178 12.41 -13.03 -13.11
N TYR A 179 12.37 -11.71 -12.89
CA TYR A 179 13.22 -11.07 -11.88
C TYR A 179 12.72 -11.33 -10.46
N ARG A 180 11.41 -11.40 -10.21
CA ARG A 180 10.85 -11.86 -8.93
C ARG A 180 11.36 -13.26 -8.58
N ASP A 181 11.31 -14.19 -9.51
CA ASP A 181 11.83 -15.54 -9.30
C ASP A 181 13.35 -15.52 -9.01
N SER A 182 14.09 -14.60 -9.66
CA SER A 182 15.51 -14.40 -9.39
C SER A 182 15.78 -13.87 -7.98
N VAL A 183 14.96 -12.92 -7.46
CA VAL A 183 15.07 -12.47 -6.05
C VAL A 183 14.82 -13.65 -5.11
N LEU A 184 13.73 -14.40 -5.31
CA LEU A 184 13.38 -15.55 -4.46
C LEU A 184 14.45 -16.66 -4.42
N MET A 185 15.30 -16.75 -5.46
CA MET A 185 16.41 -17.70 -5.49
C MET A 185 17.65 -17.25 -4.71
N VAL A 186 17.84 -15.94 -4.53
CA VAL A 186 19.06 -15.38 -3.93
C VAL A 186 18.84 -14.75 -2.55
N ALA A 187 17.60 -14.32 -2.26
CA ALA A 187 17.23 -13.77 -0.97
C ALA A 187 17.19 -14.86 0.10
N ASP A 188 17.58 -14.51 1.32
CA ASP A 188 17.48 -15.40 2.47
C ASP A 188 16.02 -15.72 2.77
N GLU A 189 15.70 -17.00 2.95
CA GLU A 189 14.35 -17.45 3.28
C GLU A 189 13.90 -16.83 4.61
N GLY A 190 12.80 -16.11 4.57
CA GLY A 190 12.25 -15.39 5.71
C GLY A 190 12.78 -13.97 5.90
N SER A 191 13.62 -13.45 4.99
CA SER A 191 13.89 -12.03 4.87
C SER A 191 12.64 -11.27 4.40
N GLU A 192 12.60 -9.97 4.60
CA GLU A 192 11.47 -9.13 4.18
C GLU A 192 11.22 -9.24 2.67
N GLU A 193 12.28 -9.15 1.86
CA GLU A 193 12.21 -9.26 0.40
C GLU A 193 11.71 -10.63 -0.05
N TRP A 194 12.09 -11.69 0.66
CA TRP A 194 11.58 -13.03 0.37
C TRP A 194 10.10 -13.18 0.77
N LEU A 195 9.73 -12.67 1.94
CA LEU A 195 8.38 -12.84 2.52
C LEU A 195 7.32 -12.16 1.65
N HIS A 196 7.50 -10.89 1.32
CA HIS A 196 6.50 -10.19 0.50
C HIS A 196 6.34 -10.79 -0.90
N LEU A 197 7.45 -11.16 -1.56
CA LEU A 197 7.38 -11.81 -2.88
C LEU A 197 6.76 -13.19 -2.82
N LYS A 198 6.99 -13.93 -1.73
CA LYS A 198 6.36 -15.23 -1.53
C LYS A 198 4.86 -15.12 -1.33
N VAL A 199 4.41 -14.10 -0.56
CA VAL A 199 2.97 -13.80 -0.41
C VAL A 199 2.35 -13.48 -1.77
N ASP A 200 2.99 -12.66 -2.60
CA ASP A 200 2.52 -12.35 -3.95
C ASP A 200 2.40 -13.59 -4.83
N VAL A 201 3.41 -14.47 -4.82
CA VAL A 201 3.38 -15.74 -5.57
C VAL A 201 2.24 -16.64 -5.12
N LEU A 202 2.02 -16.75 -3.81
CA LEU A 202 0.91 -17.53 -3.26
C LEU A 202 -0.45 -16.94 -3.68
N CYS A 203 -0.60 -15.63 -3.62
CA CYS A 203 -1.79 -14.92 -4.09
C CYS A 203 -2.03 -15.12 -5.59
N ALA A 204 -1.00 -15.01 -6.43
CA ALA A 204 -1.09 -15.25 -7.86
C ALA A 204 -1.53 -16.68 -8.19
N ARG A 205 -1.14 -17.66 -7.37
CA ARG A 205 -1.55 -19.06 -7.45
C ARG A 205 -2.91 -19.36 -6.80
N GLN A 206 -3.59 -18.33 -6.26
CA GLN A 206 -4.86 -18.44 -5.54
C GLN A 206 -4.76 -19.28 -4.24
N LEU A 207 -3.57 -19.46 -3.70
CA LEU A 207 -3.30 -20.13 -2.43
C LEU A 207 -3.44 -19.14 -1.27
N TYR A 208 -4.62 -18.53 -1.15
CA TYR A 208 -4.84 -17.40 -0.24
C TYR A 208 -4.69 -17.78 1.24
N GLN A 209 -5.01 -19.02 1.61
CA GLN A 209 -4.87 -19.45 3.00
C GLN A 209 -3.40 -19.57 3.41
N ASP A 210 -2.57 -20.15 2.53
CA ASP A 210 -1.12 -20.26 2.74
C ASP A 210 -0.48 -18.85 2.78
N ALA A 211 -0.95 -17.94 1.90
CA ALA A 211 -0.52 -16.55 1.90
C ALA A 211 -0.86 -15.84 3.20
N LEU A 212 -2.06 -16.08 3.76
CA LEU A 212 -2.50 -15.50 5.02
C LEU A 212 -1.67 -16.02 6.20
N GLU A 213 -1.41 -17.31 6.26
CA GLU A 213 -0.56 -17.89 7.30
C GLU A 213 0.85 -17.29 7.27
N LEU A 214 1.44 -17.21 6.08
CA LEU A 214 2.75 -16.60 5.91
C LEU A 214 2.78 -15.11 6.31
N SER A 215 1.76 -14.34 5.92
CA SER A 215 1.64 -12.92 6.30
C SER A 215 1.51 -12.73 7.81
N LYS A 216 0.73 -13.60 8.49
CA LYS A 216 0.60 -13.59 9.95
C LYS A 216 1.89 -14.00 10.67
N GLU A 217 2.65 -14.91 10.10
CA GLU A 217 3.98 -15.27 10.64
C GLU A 217 4.99 -14.12 10.47
N TRP A 218 4.91 -13.41 9.35
CA TRP A 218 5.73 -12.21 9.12
C TRP A 218 5.41 -11.12 10.15
N LEU A 219 4.13 -10.80 10.35
CA LEU A 219 3.67 -9.83 11.37
C LEU A 219 4.19 -10.15 12.79
N LYS A 220 4.38 -11.42 13.14
CA LYS A 220 4.94 -11.79 14.45
C LYS A 220 6.43 -11.51 14.58
N LYS A 221 7.15 -11.34 13.46
CA LYS A 221 8.60 -11.13 13.46
C LYS A 221 8.99 -9.65 13.46
N VAL A 222 8.10 -8.77 13.00
CA VAL A 222 8.35 -7.33 12.94
C VAL A 222 7.93 -6.63 14.23
N THR A 223 8.54 -5.49 14.50
CA THR A 223 8.21 -4.67 15.67
C THR A 223 7.06 -3.73 15.32
N ASP A 224 6.00 -3.72 16.10
CA ASP A 224 4.87 -2.80 15.92
C ASP A 224 5.33 -1.33 15.91
N GLY A 225 4.69 -0.52 15.07
CA GLY A 225 4.99 0.91 14.95
C GLY A 225 6.25 1.22 14.13
N THR A 226 6.74 0.25 13.35
CA THR A 226 7.84 0.46 12.39
C THR A 226 7.32 0.46 10.96
N HIS A 227 8.13 0.96 10.01
CA HIS A 227 7.78 0.86 8.59
C HIS A 227 7.72 -0.60 8.10
N GLU A 228 8.53 -1.50 8.67
CA GLU A 228 8.49 -2.94 8.40
C GLU A 228 7.14 -3.55 8.83
N SER A 229 6.60 -3.14 9.98
CA SER A 229 5.25 -3.59 10.40
C SER A 229 4.15 -3.03 9.51
N ALA A 230 4.29 -1.78 9.04
CA ALA A 230 3.37 -1.20 8.08
C ALA A 230 3.35 -2.00 6.76
N TYR A 231 4.53 -2.39 6.28
CA TYR A 231 4.68 -3.17 5.06
C TYR A 231 4.08 -4.58 5.20
N ALA A 232 4.37 -5.29 6.28
CA ALA A 232 3.77 -6.59 6.58
C ALA A 232 2.24 -6.52 6.71
N ALA A 233 1.71 -5.47 7.36
CA ALA A 233 0.28 -5.22 7.49
C ALA A 233 -0.38 -4.95 6.13
N PHE A 234 0.29 -4.20 5.25
CA PHE A 234 -0.18 -3.98 3.89
C PHE A 234 -0.37 -5.30 3.12
N TYR A 235 0.64 -6.18 3.13
CA TYR A 235 0.53 -7.49 2.46
C TYR A 235 -0.56 -8.36 3.08
N CYS A 236 -0.72 -8.33 4.40
CA CYS A 236 -1.82 -9.00 5.08
C CYS A 236 -3.19 -8.49 4.58
N SER A 237 -3.35 -7.17 4.41
CA SER A 237 -4.58 -6.57 3.89
C SER A 237 -4.88 -7.03 2.46
N MET A 238 -3.87 -7.13 1.59
CA MET A 238 -4.02 -7.63 0.22
C MET A 238 -4.56 -9.08 0.20
N VAL A 239 -4.08 -9.93 1.10
CA VAL A 239 -4.57 -11.31 1.20
C VAL A 239 -6.03 -11.34 1.65
N TYR A 240 -6.42 -10.54 2.65
CA TYR A 240 -7.80 -10.45 3.10
C TYR A 240 -8.74 -9.88 2.03
N ASP A 241 -8.28 -8.95 1.20
CA ASP A 241 -9.06 -8.48 0.04
C ASP A 241 -9.33 -9.62 -0.96
N ARG A 242 -8.32 -10.46 -1.25
CA ARG A 242 -8.50 -11.66 -2.09
C ARG A 242 -9.47 -12.67 -1.47
N LEU A 243 -9.49 -12.79 -0.16
CA LEU A 243 -10.44 -13.61 0.61
C LEU A 243 -11.83 -12.96 0.74
N LYS A 244 -12.00 -11.71 0.26
CA LYS A 244 -13.25 -10.93 0.36
C LYS A 244 -13.71 -10.68 1.79
N ASN A 245 -12.77 -10.58 2.72
CA ASN A 245 -13.03 -10.17 4.09
C ASN A 245 -12.78 -8.67 4.23
N HIS A 246 -13.84 -7.88 4.04
CA HIS A 246 -13.79 -6.42 3.99
C HIS A 246 -13.27 -5.82 5.31
N ASP A 247 -13.80 -6.25 6.45
CA ASP A 247 -13.43 -5.69 7.75
C ASP A 247 -11.95 -5.91 8.07
N MET A 248 -11.44 -7.12 7.81
CA MET A 248 -10.03 -7.43 7.99
C MET A 248 -9.14 -6.69 7.00
N THR A 249 -9.60 -6.47 5.77
CA THR A 249 -8.90 -5.62 4.79
C THR A 249 -8.74 -4.20 5.31
N CYS A 250 -9.84 -3.58 5.74
CA CYS A 250 -9.83 -2.24 6.31
C CYS A 250 -8.98 -2.15 7.58
N TYR A 251 -9.03 -3.16 8.45
CA TYR A 251 -8.22 -3.23 9.67
C TYR A 251 -6.72 -3.20 9.34
N TRP A 252 -6.26 -4.10 8.45
CA TRP A 252 -4.84 -4.20 8.14
C TRP A 252 -4.33 -3.02 7.29
N LEU A 253 -5.17 -2.46 6.40
CA LEU A 253 -4.85 -1.18 5.74
C LEU A 253 -4.72 -0.05 6.76
N GLY A 254 -5.62 0.01 7.74
CA GLY A 254 -5.58 1.02 8.79
C GLY A 254 -4.35 0.87 9.69
N ARG A 255 -3.95 -0.35 10.06
CA ARG A 255 -2.72 -0.62 10.83
C ARG A 255 -1.48 -0.19 10.04
N SER A 256 -1.41 -0.55 8.77
CA SER A 256 -0.32 -0.15 7.89
C SER A 256 -0.23 1.39 7.76
N ALA A 257 -1.35 2.05 7.48
CA ALA A 257 -1.39 3.51 7.37
C ALA A 257 -0.98 4.21 8.67
N LEU A 258 -1.43 3.71 9.82
CA LEU A 258 -1.09 4.27 11.13
C LEU A 258 0.42 4.22 11.41
N ASP A 259 1.05 3.07 11.12
CA ASP A 259 2.48 2.88 11.33
C ASP A 259 3.30 3.74 10.35
N ASP A 260 2.89 3.82 9.07
CA ASP A 260 3.52 4.68 8.07
C ASP A 260 3.45 6.17 8.45
N ILE A 261 2.31 6.66 8.95
CA ILE A 261 2.17 8.04 9.41
C ILE A 261 3.12 8.32 10.57
N LYS A 262 3.20 7.41 11.56
CA LYS A 262 4.11 7.55 12.71
C LYS A 262 5.58 7.49 12.32
N CYS A 263 5.92 6.75 11.28
CA CYS A 263 7.27 6.68 10.73
C CYS A 263 7.62 7.86 9.78
N ALA A 264 6.70 8.80 9.58
CA ALA A 264 6.83 9.91 8.62
C ALA A 264 7.11 9.42 7.18
N VAL A 265 6.56 8.26 6.80
CA VAL A 265 6.57 7.77 5.42
C VAL A 265 5.66 8.66 4.58
N MET A 266 6.16 9.13 3.45
CA MET A 266 5.39 10.03 2.56
C MET A 266 4.62 9.27 1.47
N ASN A 267 4.98 8.02 1.18
CA ASN A 267 4.19 7.16 0.31
C ASN A 267 3.04 6.53 1.09
N GLN A 268 1.89 7.18 1.09
CA GLN A 268 0.70 6.79 1.87
C GLN A 268 -0.23 5.86 1.09
N ALA A 269 0.32 4.79 0.49
CA ALA A 269 -0.46 3.86 -0.34
C ALA A 269 -1.60 3.18 0.45
N SER A 270 -1.30 2.67 1.65
CA SER A 270 -2.28 2.01 2.51
C SER A 270 -3.43 2.92 2.89
N LEU A 271 -3.14 4.19 3.17
CA LEU A 271 -4.16 5.19 3.50
C LEU A 271 -5.05 5.50 2.29
N LEU A 272 -4.50 5.53 1.08
CA LEU A 272 -5.27 5.72 -0.15
C LEU A 272 -6.21 4.54 -0.42
N PHE A 273 -5.74 3.31 -0.27
CA PHE A 273 -6.59 2.12 -0.42
C PHE A 273 -7.68 2.08 0.67
N LEU A 274 -7.35 2.43 1.91
CA LEU A 274 -8.34 2.54 2.97
C LEU A 274 -9.40 3.60 2.65
N ALA A 275 -8.98 4.76 2.12
CA ALA A 275 -9.90 5.80 1.71
C ALA A 275 -10.86 5.35 0.60
N GLU A 276 -10.41 4.49 -0.32
CA GLU A 276 -11.27 3.89 -1.34
C GLU A 276 -12.35 2.98 -0.71
N HIS A 277 -11.97 2.12 0.24
CA HIS A 277 -12.92 1.27 0.98
C HIS A 277 -13.94 2.12 1.75
N LEU A 278 -13.48 3.13 2.51
CA LEU A 278 -14.34 4.05 3.26
C LEU A 278 -15.33 4.80 2.36
N ALA A 279 -14.88 5.24 1.18
CA ALA A 279 -15.76 5.89 0.21
C ALA A 279 -16.86 4.95 -0.31
N ASN A 280 -16.54 3.68 -0.53
CA ASN A 280 -17.51 2.66 -0.93
C ASN A 280 -18.51 2.34 0.19
N ASP A 281 -18.09 2.43 1.46
CA ASP A 281 -18.93 2.24 2.64
C ASP A 281 -19.81 3.48 2.95
N GLY A 282 -19.57 4.60 2.25
CA GLY A 282 -20.30 5.85 2.44
C GLY A 282 -19.67 6.85 3.42
N GLU A 283 -18.51 6.52 3.99
CA GLU A 283 -17.73 7.37 4.90
C GLU A 283 -16.93 8.45 4.13
N ILE A 284 -17.65 9.23 3.29
CA ILE A 284 -17.06 10.14 2.32
C ILE A 284 -16.16 11.21 2.96
N ASP A 285 -16.57 11.77 4.09
CA ASP A 285 -15.84 12.87 4.73
C ASP A 285 -14.48 12.38 5.27
N ARG A 286 -14.42 11.16 5.84
CA ARG A 286 -13.18 10.56 6.32
C ARG A 286 -12.29 10.17 5.15
N ALA A 287 -12.85 9.57 4.11
CA ALA A 287 -12.14 9.22 2.88
C ALA A 287 -11.47 10.45 2.24
N LEU A 288 -12.18 11.57 2.15
CA LEU A 288 -11.63 12.84 1.63
C LEU A 288 -10.45 13.35 2.47
N ARG A 289 -10.58 13.35 3.80
CA ARG A 289 -9.47 13.77 4.68
C ARG A 289 -8.22 12.91 4.47
N TYR A 290 -8.40 11.60 4.33
CA TYR A 290 -7.27 10.66 4.12
C TYR A 290 -6.60 10.88 2.77
N VAL A 291 -7.37 11.10 1.71
CA VAL A 291 -6.84 11.43 0.38
C VAL A 291 -6.10 12.78 0.39
N GLU A 292 -6.64 13.81 1.04
CA GLU A 292 -6.00 15.12 1.13
C GLU A 292 -4.65 15.03 1.85
N PHE A 293 -4.59 14.27 2.96
CA PHE A 293 -3.34 14.04 3.67
C PHE A 293 -2.33 13.25 2.82
N ALA A 294 -2.75 12.14 2.22
CA ALA A 294 -1.88 11.34 1.35
C ALA A 294 -1.35 12.13 0.16
N LYS A 295 -2.19 12.99 -0.45
CA LYS A 295 -1.78 13.90 -1.51
C LYS A 295 -0.73 14.90 -1.06
N ALA A 296 -0.89 15.49 0.13
CA ALA A 296 0.09 16.41 0.69
C ALA A 296 1.43 15.71 0.95
N CYS A 297 1.42 14.50 1.49
CA CYS A 297 2.60 13.66 1.68
C CYS A 297 3.30 13.35 0.35
N ASN A 298 2.56 12.89 -0.66
CA ASN A 298 3.12 12.56 -1.98
C ASN A 298 3.79 13.76 -2.64
N LEU A 299 3.20 14.96 -2.54
CA LEU A 299 3.80 16.18 -3.06
C LEU A 299 5.08 16.58 -2.29
N ALA A 300 5.14 16.27 -1.00
CA ALA A 300 6.35 16.51 -0.20
C ALA A 300 7.45 15.49 -0.51
N PHE A 301 7.12 14.26 -0.90
CA PHE A 301 8.06 13.23 -1.30
C PHE A 301 8.75 13.57 -2.63
N SER A 302 7.95 13.79 -3.68
CA SER A 302 8.43 14.17 -5.00
C SER A 302 7.35 14.94 -5.76
N PRO A 303 7.67 16.13 -6.32
CA PRO A 303 6.71 16.90 -7.12
C PRO A 303 6.21 16.20 -8.37
N GLN A 304 6.95 15.18 -8.85
CA GLN A 304 6.66 14.45 -10.08
C GLN A 304 5.82 13.18 -9.84
N MET A 305 5.62 12.80 -8.57
CA MET A 305 5.07 11.51 -8.23
C MET A 305 3.55 11.39 -8.45
N ARG A 306 3.18 10.37 -9.20
CA ARG A 306 1.93 9.57 -9.18
C ARG A 306 0.59 10.31 -8.97
N ALA A 307 0.42 11.44 -9.66
CA ALA A 307 -0.91 12.07 -9.77
C ALA A 307 -2.00 11.06 -10.22
N TYR A 308 -1.61 10.00 -10.92
CA TYR A 308 -2.53 8.98 -11.42
C TYR A 308 -3.17 8.14 -10.29
N GLN A 309 -2.41 7.66 -9.31
CA GLN A 309 -2.96 6.85 -8.21
C GLN A 309 -3.92 7.66 -7.34
N VAL A 310 -3.55 8.89 -7.02
CA VAL A 310 -4.44 9.82 -6.29
C VAL A 310 -5.69 10.13 -7.10
N ASN A 311 -5.57 10.36 -8.41
CA ASN A 311 -6.70 10.68 -9.27
C ASN A 311 -7.70 9.52 -9.40
N SER A 312 -7.25 8.26 -9.39
CA SER A 312 -8.18 7.11 -9.43
C SER A 312 -9.06 7.06 -8.18
N VAL A 313 -8.48 7.24 -6.99
CA VAL A 313 -9.22 7.26 -5.73
C VAL A 313 -10.12 8.49 -5.63
N VAL A 314 -9.65 9.67 -6.05
CA VAL A 314 -10.49 10.88 -6.13
C VAL A 314 -11.70 10.66 -7.02
N ASN A 315 -11.55 10.04 -8.18
CA ASN A 315 -12.66 9.72 -9.07
C ASN A 315 -13.70 8.77 -8.42
N VAL A 316 -13.25 7.78 -7.64
CA VAL A 316 -14.16 6.89 -6.88
C VAL A 316 -14.92 7.69 -5.83
N ILE A 317 -14.23 8.55 -5.07
CA ILE A 317 -14.84 9.42 -4.05
C ILE A 317 -15.85 10.40 -4.67
N GLU A 318 -15.49 11.05 -5.78
CA GLU A 318 -16.39 11.96 -6.49
C GLU A 318 -17.66 11.25 -6.97
N LYS A 319 -17.51 10.05 -7.54
CA LYS A 319 -18.63 9.22 -7.97
C LYS A 319 -19.53 8.80 -6.80
N SER A 320 -18.94 8.33 -5.70
CA SER A 320 -19.69 7.95 -4.49
C SER A 320 -20.41 9.16 -3.87
N SER A 321 -19.74 10.32 -3.82
CA SER A 321 -20.31 11.58 -3.35
C SER A 321 -21.47 12.07 -4.25
N GLN A 322 -21.40 11.86 -5.57
CA GLN A 322 -22.51 12.18 -6.48
C GLN A 322 -23.72 11.27 -6.23
N VAL A 323 -23.49 9.96 -6.10
CA VAL A 323 -24.56 8.99 -5.80
C VAL A 323 -25.25 9.33 -4.48
N SER A 324 -24.51 9.63 -3.44
CA SER A 324 -25.05 10.02 -2.12
C SER A 324 -25.88 11.30 -2.18
N ARG A 325 -25.40 12.32 -2.93
CA ARG A 325 -26.16 13.57 -3.16
C ARG A 325 -27.46 13.34 -3.93
N ASP A 326 -27.44 12.49 -4.94
CA ASP A 326 -28.63 12.18 -5.73
C ASP A 326 -29.65 11.39 -4.89
N GLN A 327 -29.22 10.45 -4.06
CA GLN A 327 -30.10 9.75 -3.12
C GLN A 327 -30.73 10.71 -2.11
N THR A 328 -29.96 11.62 -1.53
CA THR A 328 -30.47 12.64 -0.62
C THR A 328 -31.49 13.57 -1.30
N ARG A 329 -31.22 13.96 -2.55
CA ARG A 329 -32.17 14.74 -3.37
C ARG A 329 -33.48 13.99 -3.58
N ILE A 330 -33.44 12.74 -3.93
CA ILE A 330 -34.64 11.90 -4.14
C ILE A 330 -35.45 11.81 -2.84
N ILE A 331 -34.80 11.59 -1.69
CA ILE A 331 -35.46 11.53 -0.39
C ILE A 331 -36.13 12.87 -0.06
N LEU A 332 -35.44 13.99 -0.28
CA LEU A 332 -35.99 15.33 -0.03
C LEU A 332 -37.19 15.64 -0.93
N VAL A 333 -37.13 15.27 -2.22
CA VAL A 333 -38.27 15.42 -3.15
C VAL A 333 -39.44 14.57 -2.68
N PHE A 334 -39.21 13.31 -2.32
CA PHE A 334 -40.25 12.44 -1.84
C PHE A 334 -40.90 12.97 -0.54
N ALA A 335 -40.09 13.42 0.42
CA ALA A 335 -40.57 14.02 1.66
C ALA A 335 -41.42 15.28 1.41
N SER A 336 -40.99 16.14 0.48
CA SER A 336 -41.73 17.36 0.11
C SER A 336 -43.09 17.03 -0.52
N VAL A 337 -43.16 16.00 -1.37
CA VAL A 337 -44.42 15.51 -1.95
C VAL A 337 -45.39 14.97 -0.88
N VAL A 338 -44.85 14.20 0.09
CA VAL A 338 -45.67 13.67 1.20
C VAL A 338 -46.23 14.81 2.05
N ILE A 339 -45.36 15.79 2.42
CA ILE A 339 -45.81 16.97 3.18
C ILE A 339 -46.91 17.74 2.41
N PHE A 340 -46.76 17.97 1.11
CA PHE A 340 -47.73 18.62 0.27
C PHE A 340 -49.09 17.89 0.27
N LEU A 341 -49.09 16.56 0.12
CA LEU A 341 -50.30 15.76 0.18
C LEU A 341 -50.99 15.82 1.55
N LEU A 342 -50.25 15.82 2.63
CA LEU A 342 -50.78 15.97 4.00
C LEU A 342 -51.43 17.35 4.19
N LEU A 343 -50.82 18.42 3.68
CA LEU A 343 -51.37 19.76 3.72
C LEU A 343 -52.68 19.87 2.90
N MET A 344 -52.70 19.27 1.72
CA MET A 344 -53.91 19.22 0.87
C MET A 344 -55.05 18.45 1.57
N ALA A 345 -54.76 17.33 2.22
CA ALA A 345 -55.71 16.56 3.00
C ALA A 345 -56.23 17.35 4.19
N LEU A 346 -55.38 18.11 4.88
CA LEU A 346 -55.76 18.99 5.98
C LEU A 346 -56.69 20.11 5.53
N ILE A 347 -56.33 20.77 4.42
CA ILE A 347 -57.19 21.84 3.81
C ILE A 347 -58.53 21.27 3.44
N TYR A 348 -58.55 20.10 2.77
CA TYR A 348 -59.79 19.42 2.38
C TYR A 348 -60.68 19.12 3.60
N THR A 349 -60.11 18.60 4.68
CA THR A 349 -60.86 18.31 5.92
C THR A 349 -61.44 19.58 6.52
N ILE A 350 -60.66 20.69 6.60
CA ILE A 350 -61.13 21.97 7.13
C ILE A 350 -62.30 22.54 6.29
N VAL A 351 -62.18 22.53 4.94
CA VAL A 351 -63.20 23.00 4.03
C VAL A 351 -64.47 22.15 4.13
N PHE A 352 -64.30 20.82 4.22
CA PHE A 352 -65.41 19.88 4.41
C PHE A 352 -66.19 20.11 5.69
N TYR A 353 -65.47 20.29 6.83
CA TYR A 353 -66.11 20.62 8.12
C TYR A 353 -66.79 22.02 8.13
N ARG A 354 -66.21 23.02 7.46
CA ARG A 354 -66.83 24.34 7.32
C ARG A 354 -68.13 24.32 6.47
N ARG A 355 -68.19 23.47 5.44
CA ARG A 355 -69.42 23.33 4.64
C ARG A 355 -70.53 22.52 5.28
N ARG A 356 -70.22 21.76 6.31
CA ARG A 356 -71.22 20.96 7.08
C ARG A 356 -71.81 21.74 8.27
N ARG A 357 -71.24 22.86 8.68
CA ARG A 357 -71.80 23.84 9.62
C ARG A 357 -72.60 24.90 8.84
#